data_ef39de9e35edc6adb15c8f0cfda7004d
#
_entry.id   ef39de9e35edc6adb15c8f0cfda7004d
#
_cell.length_a   1.000
_cell.length_b   1.000
_cell.length_c   1.000
_cell.angle_alpha   90.00
_cell.angle_beta   90.00
_cell.angle_gamma   90.00
#
_symmetry.space_group_name_H-M   'P 1'
#
loop_
_entity.id
_entity.type
_entity.pdbx_description
1 polymer ?
#
loop_
_entity_poly.entity_id
_entity_poly.type
_entity_poly.pdbx_seq_one_letter_code
_entity_poly.pdbx_strand_id
1 'polypeptide(L)'
;MSASGVAAKEVSRVLGLGSTPRLLRALLPALSLVLVLLAISYLNPRAISYFGFTLMLNLAVPIALATIAQMFVIAGNDLDLSIGAFVGFVGCVTATWLRETPVLGILVLLGCIATYAGLGALIYLRNLPSIVVTLGMSFVWQGLAILMLPKPGGKAPGWLLATMSFKPPLIPFPILAAAVIAALAYVGLMRTSYGAILRGSGGNAVAIGRAGWSLLKAKMVLFACTGVFGVLSGLALIGITTSADANIGNGYTLLSIAGVILGGGEFVGGRVSPVGAVIGALTLALAASPLLTFMHIPPDWQVAANGAILIVVLAARVLISRKEAER
;
A
#
# COMPACT_ATOMS: atom_id res chain seq x y z
N MET A 1 10.90 39.09 -18.64
CA MET A 1 9.70 38.24 -18.89
C MET A 1 8.78 39.06 -19.79
N SER A 2 8.52 38.63 -21.03
CA SER A 2 7.76 39.43 -22.00
C SER A 2 6.26 39.42 -21.70
N ALA A 3 5.57 40.51 -21.97
CA ALA A 3 4.13 40.68 -21.78
C ALA A 3 3.28 39.58 -22.46
N SER A 4 3.81 38.97 -23.53
CA SER A 4 3.20 37.83 -24.23
C SER A 4 3.08 36.57 -23.39
N GLY A 5 4.01 36.32 -22.46
CA GLY A 5 3.98 35.14 -21.57
C GLY A 5 2.93 35.25 -20.46
N VAL A 6 2.60 36.47 -20.03
CA VAL A 6 1.57 36.71 -19.00
C VAL A 6 0.18 36.57 -19.60
N ALA A 7 -0.04 37.11 -20.79
CA ALA A 7 -1.31 37.00 -21.50
C ALA A 7 -1.65 35.54 -21.87
N ALA A 8 -0.67 34.74 -22.32
CA ALA A 8 -0.87 33.34 -22.62
C ALA A 8 -1.23 32.50 -21.35
N LYS A 9 -0.67 32.84 -20.18
CA LYS A 9 -1.02 32.22 -18.89
C LYS A 9 -2.42 32.59 -18.40
N GLU A 10 -2.86 33.82 -18.64
CA GLU A 10 -4.22 34.26 -18.29
C GLU A 10 -5.28 33.64 -19.20
N VAL A 11 -5.03 33.58 -20.50
CA VAL A 11 -5.93 32.94 -21.46
C VAL A 11 -6.06 31.41 -21.15
N SER A 12 -4.98 30.75 -20.79
CA SER A 12 -5.05 29.33 -20.40
C SER A 12 -5.82 29.09 -19.06
N ARG A 13 -5.82 30.09 -18.17
CA ARG A 13 -6.62 30.06 -16.93
C ARG A 13 -8.12 30.25 -17.19
N VAL A 14 -8.47 31.17 -18.08
CA VAL A 14 -9.87 31.48 -18.44
C VAL A 14 -10.50 30.33 -19.23
N LEU A 15 -9.74 29.66 -20.08
CA LEU A 15 -10.20 28.54 -20.89
C LEU A 15 -10.22 27.20 -20.13
N GLY A 16 -9.92 27.17 -18.83
CA GLY A 16 -9.95 25.94 -18.03
C GLY A 16 -8.89 24.89 -18.42
N LEU A 17 -7.96 25.23 -19.31
CA LEU A 17 -6.89 24.33 -19.78
C LEU A 17 -5.85 23.99 -18.72
N GLY A 18 -5.85 24.71 -17.59
CA GLY A 18 -4.99 24.43 -16.43
C GLY A 18 -5.45 23.27 -15.56
N SER A 19 -6.65 22.72 -15.79
CA SER A 19 -7.21 21.60 -15.00
C SER A 19 -6.92 20.23 -15.61
N THR A 20 -6.61 20.17 -16.90
CA THR A 20 -6.41 18.91 -17.64
C THR A 20 -5.28 18.02 -17.07
N PRO A 21 -4.11 18.54 -16.67
CA PRO A 21 -3.07 17.69 -16.10
C PRO A 21 -3.45 17.11 -14.74
N ARG A 22 -4.18 17.85 -13.89
CA ARG A 22 -4.63 17.39 -12.58
C ARG A 22 -5.70 16.31 -12.70
N LEU A 23 -6.63 16.49 -13.63
CA LEU A 23 -7.69 15.50 -13.91
C LEU A 23 -7.10 14.22 -14.47
N LEU A 24 -6.14 14.32 -15.37
CA LEU A 24 -5.44 13.17 -15.95
C LEU A 24 -4.71 12.35 -14.87
N ARG A 25 -3.99 13.01 -13.96
CA ARG A 25 -3.32 12.36 -12.83
C ARG A 25 -4.29 11.64 -11.90
N ALA A 26 -5.46 12.23 -11.66
CA ALA A 26 -6.48 11.62 -10.82
C ALA A 26 -7.14 10.40 -11.48
N LEU A 27 -7.22 10.38 -12.82
CA LEU A 27 -7.83 9.31 -13.58
C LEU A 27 -6.86 8.16 -13.93
N LEU A 28 -5.54 8.40 -13.94
CA LEU A 28 -4.54 7.38 -14.28
C LEU A 28 -4.68 6.06 -13.50
N PRO A 29 -4.87 6.06 -12.16
CA PRO A 29 -5.06 4.83 -11.43
C PRO A 29 -6.32 4.08 -11.88
N ALA A 30 -7.42 4.79 -12.11
CA ALA A 30 -8.67 4.20 -12.58
C ALA A 30 -8.53 3.63 -13.99
N LEU A 31 -7.84 4.35 -14.89
CA LEU A 31 -7.54 3.88 -16.26
C LEU A 31 -6.71 2.61 -16.24
N SER A 32 -5.67 2.53 -15.39
CA SER A 32 -4.83 1.34 -15.28
C SER A 32 -5.64 0.12 -14.80
N LEU A 33 -6.53 0.32 -13.81
CA LEU A 33 -7.42 -0.74 -13.34
C LEU A 33 -8.37 -1.23 -14.44
N VAL A 34 -8.99 -0.28 -15.17
CA VAL A 34 -9.90 -0.60 -16.26
C VAL A 34 -9.18 -1.38 -17.37
N LEU A 35 -7.96 -0.97 -17.76
CA LEU A 35 -7.17 -1.67 -18.77
C LEU A 35 -6.84 -3.11 -18.35
N VAL A 36 -6.45 -3.34 -17.10
CA VAL A 36 -6.18 -4.69 -16.59
C VAL A 36 -7.46 -5.52 -16.54
N LEU A 37 -8.59 -4.95 -16.12
CA LEU A 37 -9.89 -5.65 -16.13
C LEU A 37 -10.36 -5.99 -17.55
N LEU A 38 -10.16 -5.11 -18.52
CA LEU A 38 -10.45 -5.37 -19.92
C LEU A 38 -9.59 -6.51 -20.48
N ALA A 39 -8.29 -6.52 -20.18
CA ALA A 39 -7.38 -7.60 -20.56
C ALA A 39 -7.83 -8.96 -19.95
N ILE A 40 -8.17 -8.97 -18.67
CA ILE A 40 -8.69 -10.17 -18.00
C ILE A 40 -10.02 -10.63 -18.62
N SER A 41 -10.93 -9.69 -18.89
CA SER A 41 -12.23 -9.97 -19.52
C SER A 41 -12.07 -10.59 -20.92
N TYR A 42 -11.10 -10.11 -21.69
CA TYR A 42 -10.78 -10.64 -23.02
C TYR A 42 -10.22 -12.05 -22.95
N LEU A 43 -9.30 -12.32 -22.01
CA LEU A 43 -8.67 -13.63 -21.84
C LEU A 43 -9.64 -14.65 -21.19
N ASN A 44 -10.47 -14.23 -20.26
CA ASN A 44 -11.43 -15.07 -19.56
C ASN A 44 -12.72 -14.31 -19.22
N PRO A 45 -13.73 -14.34 -20.09
CA PRO A 45 -15.01 -13.64 -19.85
C PRO A 45 -15.74 -14.09 -18.57
N ARG A 46 -15.52 -15.32 -18.10
CA ARG A 46 -16.11 -15.83 -16.85
C ARG A 46 -15.53 -15.19 -15.59
N ALA A 47 -14.37 -14.56 -15.70
CA ALA A 47 -13.74 -13.83 -14.61
C ALA A 47 -14.57 -12.61 -14.19
N ILE A 48 -15.35 -12.01 -15.09
CA ILE A 48 -16.27 -10.91 -14.83
C ILE A 48 -17.60 -11.44 -14.27
N SER A 49 -17.54 -12.07 -13.11
CA SER A 49 -18.69 -12.57 -12.36
C SER A 49 -18.47 -12.28 -10.87
N TYR A 50 -19.53 -12.35 -10.07
CA TYR A 50 -19.42 -12.21 -8.62
C TYR A 50 -18.36 -13.15 -8.02
N PHE A 51 -18.38 -14.42 -8.43
CA PHE A 51 -17.42 -15.42 -7.97
C PHE A 51 -16.01 -15.13 -8.50
N GLY A 52 -15.88 -14.77 -9.77
CA GLY A 52 -14.60 -14.42 -10.39
C GLY A 52 -13.95 -13.21 -9.70
N PHE A 53 -14.69 -12.13 -9.47
CA PHE A 53 -14.19 -10.98 -8.72
C PHE A 53 -13.80 -11.36 -7.28
N THR A 54 -14.60 -12.17 -6.59
CA THR A 54 -14.26 -12.63 -5.24
C THR A 54 -12.93 -13.39 -5.24
N LEU A 55 -12.75 -14.32 -6.17
CA LEU A 55 -11.54 -15.13 -6.25
C LEU A 55 -10.30 -14.31 -6.60
N MET A 56 -10.39 -13.46 -7.62
CA MET A 56 -9.25 -12.67 -8.11
C MET A 56 -8.84 -11.56 -7.13
N LEU A 57 -9.80 -10.93 -6.46
CA LEU A 57 -9.54 -9.77 -5.61
C LEU A 57 -9.31 -10.14 -4.14
N ASN A 58 -9.50 -11.40 -3.73
CA ASN A 58 -9.25 -11.78 -2.35
C ASN A 58 -7.83 -11.42 -1.90
N LEU A 59 -6.81 -11.79 -2.67
CA LEU A 59 -5.41 -11.45 -2.38
C LEU A 59 -5.10 -9.95 -2.54
N ALA A 60 -5.98 -9.18 -3.16
CA ALA A 60 -5.81 -7.74 -3.27
C ALA A 60 -6.08 -7.01 -1.93
N VAL A 61 -6.88 -7.61 -1.02
CA VAL A 61 -7.19 -7.00 0.29
C VAL A 61 -5.92 -6.80 1.15
N PRO A 62 -5.12 -7.84 1.43
CA PRO A 62 -3.89 -7.65 2.18
C PRO A 62 -2.88 -6.75 1.46
N ILE A 63 -2.79 -6.79 0.13
CA ILE A 63 -1.93 -5.90 -0.65
C ILE A 63 -2.40 -4.44 -0.53
N ALA A 64 -3.70 -4.16 -0.55
CA ALA A 64 -4.26 -2.83 -0.35
C ALA A 64 -3.94 -2.28 1.05
N LEU A 65 -4.03 -3.11 2.09
CA LEU A 65 -3.66 -2.75 3.46
C LEU A 65 -2.16 -2.44 3.57
N ALA A 66 -1.28 -3.27 2.99
CA ALA A 66 0.15 -3.02 2.93
C ALA A 66 0.48 -1.74 2.13
N THR A 67 -0.27 -1.48 1.05
CA THR A 67 -0.10 -0.25 0.25
C THR A 67 -0.50 1.00 1.04
N ILE A 68 -1.57 0.94 1.83
CA ILE A 68 -1.93 2.05 2.73
C ILE A 68 -0.89 2.21 3.84
N ALA A 69 -0.36 1.12 4.42
CA ALA A 69 0.76 1.17 5.34
C ALA A 69 1.94 1.94 4.74
N GLN A 70 2.38 1.54 3.55
CA GLN A 70 3.46 2.20 2.81
C GLN A 70 3.16 3.66 2.49
N MET A 71 1.91 3.98 2.16
CA MET A 71 1.48 5.35 1.85
C MET A 71 1.68 6.30 3.06
N PHE A 72 1.46 5.83 4.30
CA PHE A 72 1.70 6.66 5.47
C PHE A 72 3.17 7.05 5.61
N VAL A 73 4.09 6.13 5.39
CA VAL A 73 5.53 6.40 5.43
C VAL A 73 5.93 7.35 4.29
N ILE A 74 5.45 7.11 3.07
CA ILE A 74 5.70 7.99 1.91
C ILE A 74 5.12 9.39 2.14
N ALA A 75 3.97 9.53 2.81
CA ALA A 75 3.44 10.83 3.19
C ALA A 75 4.39 11.61 4.10
N GLY A 76 5.18 10.93 4.93
CA GLY A 76 6.25 11.49 5.76
C GLY A 76 7.59 11.71 5.07
N ASN A 77 7.67 11.54 3.74
CA ASN A 77 8.92 11.58 2.95
C ASN A 77 9.92 10.50 3.34
N ASP A 78 9.44 9.31 3.68
CA ASP A 78 10.21 8.13 4.04
C ASP A 78 9.84 6.93 3.17
N LEU A 79 10.60 5.86 3.28
CA LEU A 79 10.29 4.56 2.68
C LEU A 79 10.45 3.46 3.73
N ASP A 80 9.54 2.50 3.70
CA ASP A 80 9.63 1.29 4.51
C ASP A 80 9.94 0.08 3.62
N LEU A 81 11.15 -0.45 3.76
CA LEU A 81 11.55 -1.69 3.09
C LEU A 81 11.26 -2.94 3.92
N SER A 82 10.75 -2.78 5.14
CA SER A 82 10.48 -3.90 6.03
C SER A 82 9.05 -4.43 5.94
N ILE A 83 8.13 -3.72 5.28
CA ILE A 83 6.69 -4.03 5.32
C ILE A 83 6.37 -5.46 4.87
N GLY A 84 7.06 -6.01 3.87
CA GLY A 84 6.84 -7.38 3.40
C GLY A 84 7.24 -8.43 4.44
N ALA A 85 8.44 -8.32 4.99
CA ALA A 85 8.91 -9.21 6.06
C ALA A 85 8.05 -9.05 7.33
N PHE A 86 7.60 -7.83 7.64
CA PHE A 86 6.68 -7.55 8.73
C PHE A 86 5.33 -8.25 8.56
N VAL A 87 4.71 -8.17 7.38
CA VAL A 87 3.47 -8.89 7.05
C VAL A 87 3.66 -10.40 7.21
N GLY A 88 4.81 -10.96 6.78
CA GLY A 88 5.17 -12.36 7.00
C GLY A 88 5.26 -12.72 8.49
N PHE A 89 5.95 -11.90 9.30
CA PHE A 89 6.04 -12.11 10.74
C PHE A 89 4.68 -12.04 11.44
N VAL A 90 3.87 -11.02 11.14
CA VAL A 90 2.48 -10.92 11.64
C VAL A 90 1.67 -12.15 11.25
N GLY A 91 1.87 -12.67 10.04
CA GLY A 91 1.27 -13.92 9.59
C GLY A 91 1.64 -15.10 10.47
N CYS A 92 2.93 -15.26 10.80
CA CYS A 92 3.39 -16.31 11.72
C CYS A 92 2.78 -16.17 13.11
N VAL A 93 2.76 -14.95 13.70
CA VAL A 93 2.10 -14.67 14.98
C VAL A 93 0.61 -15.03 14.93
N THR A 94 -0.05 -14.68 13.84
CA THR A 94 -1.49 -14.94 13.64
C THR A 94 -1.81 -16.42 13.60
N ALA A 95 -1.02 -17.20 12.85
CA ALA A 95 -1.27 -18.62 12.64
C ALA A 95 -0.85 -19.50 13.83
N THR A 96 -0.09 -18.96 14.77
CA THR A 96 0.40 -19.64 15.98
C THR A 96 -0.19 -19.02 17.25
N TRP A 97 0.44 -17.98 17.79
CA TRP A 97 0.10 -17.41 19.09
C TRP A 97 -1.29 -16.78 19.14
N LEU A 98 -1.70 -16.06 18.10
CA LEU A 98 -3.05 -15.45 18.10
C LEU A 98 -4.15 -16.53 18.10
N ARG A 99 -3.87 -17.71 17.55
CA ARG A 99 -4.80 -18.84 17.57
C ARG A 99 -4.77 -19.61 18.89
N GLU A 100 -3.58 -19.96 19.37
CA GLU A 100 -3.40 -20.87 20.53
C GLU A 100 -3.43 -20.11 21.85
N THR A 101 -2.84 -18.93 21.91
CA THR A 101 -2.73 -18.03 23.06
C THR A 101 -3.13 -16.61 22.66
N PRO A 102 -4.43 -16.30 22.49
CA PRO A 102 -4.90 -15.04 21.91
C PRO A 102 -4.38 -13.78 22.61
N VAL A 103 -4.29 -13.82 23.94
CA VAL A 103 -3.78 -12.68 24.73
C VAL A 103 -2.32 -12.37 24.37
N LEU A 104 -1.47 -13.41 24.30
CA LEU A 104 -0.07 -13.25 23.92
C LEU A 104 0.04 -12.75 22.47
N GLY A 105 -0.74 -13.34 21.55
CA GLY A 105 -0.79 -12.89 20.16
C GLY A 105 -1.14 -11.41 20.02
N ILE A 106 -2.17 -10.94 20.73
CA ILE A 106 -2.58 -9.53 20.73
C ILE A 106 -1.47 -8.63 21.30
N LEU A 107 -0.87 -9.03 22.43
CA LEU A 107 0.22 -8.25 23.04
C LEU A 107 1.43 -8.11 22.11
N VAL A 108 1.79 -9.18 21.39
CA VAL A 108 2.88 -9.15 20.40
C VAL A 108 2.52 -8.23 19.23
N LEU A 109 1.29 -8.31 18.69
CA LEU A 109 0.86 -7.43 17.61
C LEU A 109 0.86 -5.95 18.04
N LEU A 110 0.43 -5.63 19.24
CA LEU A 110 0.54 -4.29 19.81
C LEU A 110 2.00 -3.86 20.00
N GLY A 111 2.86 -4.77 20.45
CA GLY A 111 4.30 -4.57 20.52
C GLY A 111 4.93 -4.26 19.16
N CYS A 112 4.48 -4.91 18.11
CA CYS A 112 4.89 -4.62 16.73
C CYS A 112 4.53 -3.19 16.31
N ILE A 113 3.31 -2.73 16.61
CA ILE A 113 2.88 -1.35 16.33
C ILE A 113 3.73 -0.36 17.13
N ALA A 114 3.99 -0.65 18.40
CA ALA A 114 4.86 0.18 19.24
C ALA A 114 6.31 0.21 18.70
N THR A 115 6.82 -0.90 18.20
CA THR A 115 8.14 -0.96 17.54
C THR A 115 8.17 -0.04 16.31
N TYR A 116 7.13 -0.05 15.47
CA TYR A 116 7.04 0.88 14.34
C TYR A 116 7.05 2.35 14.79
N ALA A 117 6.29 2.71 15.83
CA ALA A 117 6.34 4.05 16.41
C ALA A 117 7.76 4.40 16.91
N GLY A 118 8.44 3.44 17.53
CA GLY A 118 9.85 3.55 17.96
C GLY A 118 10.81 3.75 16.80
N LEU A 119 10.62 3.05 15.66
CA LEU A 119 11.40 3.25 14.44
C LEU A 119 11.24 4.68 13.92
N GLY A 120 10.01 5.22 13.89
CA GLY A 120 9.77 6.61 13.53
C GLY A 120 10.51 7.59 14.45
N ALA A 121 10.53 7.33 15.77
CA ALA A 121 11.29 8.11 16.73
C ALA A 121 12.81 8.00 16.50
N LEU A 122 13.33 6.80 16.30
CA LEU A 122 14.75 6.54 16.06
C LEU A 122 15.23 7.28 14.80
N ILE A 123 14.50 7.16 13.68
CA ILE A 123 14.80 7.82 12.41
C ILE A 123 14.89 9.33 12.61
N TYR A 124 13.90 9.92 13.32
CA TYR A 124 13.87 11.35 13.56
C TYR A 124 14.95 11.82 14.51
N LEU A 125 15.09 11.18 15.68
CA LEU A 125 16.02 11.62 16.74
C LEU A 125 17.50 11.44 16.35
N ARG A 126 17.81 10.42 15.56
CA ARG A 126 19.17 10.14 15.11
C ARG A 126 19.45 10.62 13.69
N ASN A 127 18.46 11.26 13.06
CA ASN A 127 18.54 11.75 11.67
C ASN A 127 19.07 10.69 10.68
N LEU A 128 18.56 9.45 10.86
CA LEU A 128 18.97 8.30 10.03
C LEU A 128 18.11 8.23 8.76
N PRO A 129 18.67 7.78 7.63
CA PRO A 129 17.87 7.47 6.44
C PRO A 129 16.90 6.33 6.75
N SER A 130 15.58 6.54 6.51
CA SER A 130 14.53 5.54 6.77
C SER A 130 14.78 4.23 6.00
N ILE A 131 15.27 4.32 4.76
CA ILE A 131 15.58 3.17 3.92
C ILE A 131 16.58 2.23 4.62
N VAL A 132 17.64 2.77 5.24
CA VAL A 132 18.67 1.97 5.91
C VAL A 132 18.12 1.30 7.17
N VAL A 133 17.36 2.06 7.97
CA VAL A 133 16.74 1.55 9.22
C VAL A 133 15.73 0.47 8.92
N THR A 134 14.84 0.71 7.95
CA THR A 134 13.78 -0.26 7.61
C THR A 134 14.33 -1.48 6.87
N LEU A 135 15.40 -1.33 6.05
CA LEU A 135 16.09 -2.47 5.47
C LEU A 135 16.69 -3.37 6.56
N GLY A 136 17.38 -2.77 7.55
CA GLY A 136 17.86 -3.53 8.71
C GLY A 136 16.73 -4.22 9.46
N MET A 137 15.60 -3.52 9.63
CA MET A 137 14.43 -4.05 10.31
C MET A 137 13.75 -5.18 9.52
N SER A 138 13.87 -5.20 8.18
CA SER A 138 13.35 -6.30 7.36
C SER A 138 14.03 -7.63 7.71
N PHE A 139 15.34 -7.62 7.94
CA PHE A 139 16.05 -8.83 8.38
C PHE A 139 15.67 -9.25 9.80
N VAL A 140 15.36 -8.30 10.69
CA VAL A 140 14.89 -8.61 12.05
C VAL A 140 13.51 -9.29 11.97
N TRP A 141 12.55 -8.73 11.25
CA TRP A 141 11.23 -9.33 11.09
C TRP A 141 11.29 -10.71 10.42
N GLN A 142 12.12 -10.82 9.37
CA GLN A 142 12.32 -12.09 8.66
C GLN A 142 12.94 -13.15 9.59
N GLY A 143 13.97 -12.78 10.36
CA GLY A 143 14.62 -13.68 11.33
C GLY A 143 13.63 -14.15 12.42
N LEU A 144 12.86 -13.23 12.99
CA LEU A 144 11.82 -13.55 13.97
C LEU A 144 10.73 -14.47 13.39
N ALA A 145 10.31 -14.23 12.13
CA ALA A 145 9.34 -15.09 11.45
C ALA A 145 9.86 -16.53 11.28
N ILE A 146 11.12 -16.69 10.84
CA ILE A 146 11.76 -18.00 10.67
C ILE A 146 11.96 -18.72 12.01
N LEU A 147 12.39 -17.99 13.06
CA LEU A 147 12.52 -18.56 14.39
C LEU A 147 11.19 -19.09 14.95
N MET A 148 10.11 -18.34 14.67
CA MET A 148 8.76 -18.69 15.15
C MET A 148 8.13 -19.82 14.33
N LEU A 149 8.32 -19.82 13.01
CA LEU A 149 7.74 -20.78 12.09
C LEU A 149 8.79 -21.19 11.03
N PRO A 150 9.70 -22.14 11.36
CA PRO A 150 10.80 -22.54 10.46
C PRO A 150 10.32 -23.25 9.19
N LYS A 151 9.11 -23.77 9.19
CA LYS A 151 8.47 -24.45 8.05
C LYS A 151 7.05 -23.89 7.87
N PRO A 152 6.54 -23.81 6.63
CA PRO A 152 5.15 -23.43 6.38
C PRO A 152 4.18 -24.25 7.25
N GLY A 153 3.22 -23.57 7.91
CA GLY A 153 2.32 -24.26 8.84
C GLY A 153 1.45 -23.31 9.65
N GLY A 154 1.04 -23.76 10.83
CA GLY A 154 0.05 -23.07 11.65
C GLY A 154 -1.33 -23.08 11.00
N LYS A 155 -2.31 -22.44 11.65
CA LYS A 155 -3.68 -22.33 11.13
C LYS A 155 -4.28 -20.97 11.50
N ALA A 156 -5.02 -20.37 10.59
CA ALA A 156 -5.74 -19.13 10.88
C ALA A 156 -6.77 -19.32 12.01
N PRO A 157 -6.99 -18.32 12.87
CA PRO A 157 -8.10 -18.30 13.81
C PRO A 157 -9.46 -18.37 13.08
N GLY A 158 -10.43 -19.11 13.67
CA GLY A 158 -11.74 -19.35 13.03
C GLY A 158 -12.53 -18.09 12.71
N TRP A 159 -12.49 -17.09 13.60
CA TRP A 159 -13.13 -15.79 13.37
C TRP A 159 -12.56 -15.05 12.15
N LEU A 160 -11.24 -15.17 11.91
CA LEU A 160 -10.56 -14.53 10.81
C LEU A 160 -10.92 -15.20 9.46
N LEU A 161 -10.98 -16.54 9.45
CA LEU A 161 -11.48 -17.30 8.32
C LEU A 161 -12.92 -16.90 7.96
N ALA A 162 -13.79 -16.82 8.96
CA ALA A 162 -15.18 -16.40 8.77
C ALA A 162 -15.29 -15.00 8.18
N THR A 163 -14.45 -14.06 8.64
CA THR A 163 -14.41 -12.69 8.12
C THR A 163 -13.96 -12.64 6.67
N MET A 164 -12.87 -13.34 6.32
CA MET A 164 -12.32 -13.32 4.95
C MET A 164 -13.15 -14.16 3.97
N SER A 165 -13.92 -15.12 4.44
CA SER A 165 -14.85 -15.93 3.63
C SER A 165 -16.27 -15.34 3.57
N PHE A 166 -16.52 -14.20 4.19
CA PHE A 166 -17.83 -13.55 4.17
C PHE A 166 -18.25 -13.18 2.74
N LYS A 167 -19.47 -13.52 2.37
CA LYS A 167 -20.02 -13.32 1.02
C LYS A 167 -21.25 -12.42 1.07
N PRO A 168 -21.09 -11.10 1.01
CA PRO A 168 -22.23 -10.18 0.92
C PRO A 168 -23.02 -10.42 -0.36
N PRO A 169 -24.35 -10.30 -0.35
CA PRO A 169 -25.19 -10.75 -1.47
C PRO A 169 -25.06 -9.91 -2.74
N LEU A 170 -24.66 -8.64 -2.66
CA LEU A 170 -24.65 -7.70 -3.80
C LEU A 170 -23.26 -7.38 -4.32
N ILE A 171 -22.29 -7.19 -3.43
CA ILE A 171 -20.95 -6.73 -3.79
C ILE A 171 -19.94 -7.72 -3.23
N PRO A 172 -18.98 -8.22 -4.03
CA PRO A 172 -17.92 -9.09 -3.52
C PRO A 172 -17.17 -8.47 -2.33
N PHE A 173 -16.90 -9.28 -1.28
CA PHE A 173 -16.23 -8.82 -0.05
C PHE A 173 -14.93 -8.05 -0.32
N PRO A 174 -14.03 -8.46 -1.24
CA PRO A 174 -12.80 -7.72 -1.52
C PRO A 174 -13.03 -6.28 -2.00
N ILE A 175 -14.08 -6.05 -2.76
CA ILE A 175 -14.44 -4.70 -3.25
C ILE A 175 -14.94 -3.84 -2.07
N LEU A 176 -15.78 -4.41 -1.22
CA LEU A 176 -16.27 -3.74 -0.01
C LEU A 176 -15.10 -3.41 0.92
N ALA A 177 -14.22 -4.37 1.17
CA ALA A 177 -13.02 -4.19 1.99
C ALA A 177 -12.12 -3.08 1.41
N ALA A 178 -11.85 -3.10 0.11
CA ALA A 178 -11.06 -2.06 -0.56
C ALA A 178 -11.70 -0.67 -0.41
N ALA A 179 -13.03 -0.55 -0.56
CA ALA A 179 -13.74 0.70 -0.36
C ALA A 179 -13.65 1.20 1.08
N VAL A 180 -13.79 0.32 2.06
CA VAL A 180 -13.66 0.65 3.50
C VAL A 180 -12.23 1.10 3.82
N ILE A 181 -11.22 0.37 3.35
CA ILE A 181 -9.79 0.71 3.54
C ILE A 181 -9.51 2.10 2.94
N ALA A 182 -9.97 2.35 1.70
CA ALA A 182 -9.80 3.64 1.05
C ALA A 182 -10.51 4.77 1.81
N ALA A 183 -11.73 4.54 2.27
CA ALA A 183 -12.51 5.52 3.02
C ALA A 183 -11.87 5.87 4.37
N LEU A 184 -11.45 4.87 5.15
CA LEU A 184 -10.78 5.08 6.44
C LEU A 184 -9.47 5.85 6.28
N ALA A 185 -8.63 5.45 5.33
CA ALA A 185 -7.37 6.13 5.05
C ALA A 185 -7.61 7.56 4.50
N TYR A 186 -8.63 7.75 3.65
CA TYR A 186 -9.00 9.05 3.13
C TYR A 186 -9.50 9.99 4.23
N VAL A 187 -10.42 9.53 5.07
CA VAL A 187 -10.94 10.34 6.17
C VAL A 187 -9.80 10.68 7.13
N GLY A 188 -9.03 9.70 7.58
CA GLY A 188 -7.93 9.90 8.52
C GLY A 188 -6.86 10.86 8.01
N LEU A 189 -6.43 10.72 6.76
CA LEU A 189 -5.30 11.50 6.23
C LEU A 189 -5.72 12.78 5.50
N MET A 190 -6.89 12.79 4.80
CA MET A 190 -7.30 13.91 3.96
C MET A 190 -8.32 14.85 4.61
N ARG A 191 -9.17 14.33 5.51
CA ARG A 191 -10.28 15.09 6.08
C ARG A 191 -10.02 15.61 7.49
N THR A 192 -9.04 15.04 8.22
CA THR A 192 -8.71 15.50 9.57
C THR A 192 -7.66 16.62 9.55
N SER A 193 -7.74 17.55 10.50
CA SER A 193 -6.72 18.58 10.69
C SER A 193 -5.35 17.96 11.00
N TYR A 194 -5.33 16.88 11.79
CA TYR A 194 -4.10 16.17 12.12
C TYR A 194 -3.50 15.47 10.89
N GLY A 195 -4.32 14.92 10.01
CA GLY A 195 -3.87 14.38 8.71
C GLY A 195 -3.20 15.43 7.82
N ALA A 196 -3.66 16.68 7.87
CA ALA A 196 -2.99 17.80 7.17
C ALA A 196 -1.57 18.05 7.75
N ILE A 197 -1.41 17.98 9.08
CA ILE A 197 -0.11 18.11 9.75
C ILE A 197 0.81 16.93 9.36
N LEU A 198 0.30 15.70 9.38
CA LEU A 198 1.06 14.51 8.98
C LEU A 198 1.59 14.63 7.56
N ARG A 199 0.76 15.02 6.60
CA ARG A 199 1.19 15.26 5.22
C ARG A 199 2.14 16.45 5.11
N GLY A 200 1.85 17.52 5.85
CA GLY A 200 2.70 18.71 5.91
C GLY A 200 4.09 18.42 6.45
N SER A 201 4.22 17.50 7.42
CA SER A 201 5.52 17.12 7.99
C SER A 201 6.47 16.48 6.96
N GLY A 202 5.92 15.77 5.96
CA GLY A 202 6.73 15.24 4.86
C GLY A 202 6.96 16.25 3.73
N GLY A 203 5.97 17.12 3.44
CA GLY A 203 6.06 18.09 2.34
C GLY A 203 6.85 19.36 2.69
N ASN A 204 6.71 19.88 3.89
CA ASN A 204 7.44 21.06 4.39
C ASN A 204 7.59 21.00 5.92
N ALA A 205 8.55 20.19 6.37
CA ALA A 205 8.83 20.01 7.79
C ALA A 205 9.14 21.33 8.52
N VAL A 206 9.85 22.26 7.85
CA VAL A 206 10.20 23.56 8.44
C VAL A 206 8.96 24.39 8.76
N ALA A 207 7.99 24.44 7.85
CA ALA A 207 6.75 25.18 8.07
C ALA A 207 5.94 24.59 9.21
N ILE A 208 5.84 23.26 9.30
CA ILE A 208 5.13 22.54 10.37
C ILE A 208 5.80 22.79 11.72
N GLY A 209 7.14 22.73 11.78
CA GLY A 209 7.89 23.05 13.00
C GLY A 209 7.70 24.51 13.48
N ARG A 210 7.74 25.48 12.53
CA ARG A 210 7.48 26.90 12.85
C ARG A 210 6.05 27.16 13.30
N ALA A 211 5.09 26.36 12.88
CA ALA A 211 3.71 26.40 13.36
C ALA A 211 3.51 25.76 14.75
N GLY A 212 4.60 25.32 15.41
CA GLY A 212 4.57 24.77 16.78
C GLY A 212 4.25 23.28 16.86
N TRP A 213 4.15 22.58 15.73
CA TRP A 213 3.86 21.14 15.73
C TRP A 213 5.13 20.29 15.88
N SER A 214 5.03 19.23 16.68
CA SER A 214 6.13 18.30 16.91
C SER A 214 6.33 17.36 15.72
N LEU A 215 7.43 17.53 15.01
CA LEU A 215 7.82 16.63 13.91
C LEU A 215 8.11 15.21 14.40
N LEU A 216 8.67 15.07 15.62
CA LEU A 216 8.86 13.76 16.24
C LEU A 216 7.54 13.00 16.39
N LYS A 217 6.51 13.65 16.96
CA LYS A 217 5.19 13.03 17.12
C LYS A 217 4.57 12.70 15.78
N ALA A 218 4.67 13.58 14.79
CA ALA A 218 4.18 13.33 13.45
C ALA A 218 4.84 12.10 12.81
N LYS A 219 6.16 11.97 12.91
CA LYS A 219 6.91 10.82 12.40
C LYS A 219 6.52 9.52 13.13
N MET A 220 6.44 9.54 14.45
CA MET A 220 6.01 8.38 15.25
C MET A 220 4.61 7.92 14.86
N VAL A 221 3.66 8.84 14.66
CA VAL A 221 2.28 8.51 14.27
C VAL A 221 2.22 7.94 12.84
N LEU A 222 2.97 8.49 11.89
CA LEU A 222 3.02 7.95 10.53
C LEU A 222 3.51 6.50 10.54
N PHE A 223 4.60 6.21 11.25
CA PHE A 223 5.12 4.86 11.38
C PHE A 223 4.17 3.95 12.19
N ALA A 224 3.55 4.44 13.26
CA ALA A 224 2.53 3.68 14.01
C ALA A 224 1.34 3.28 13.11
N CYS A 225 0.84 4.21 12.27
CA CYS A 225 -0.19 3.89 11.28
C CYS A 225 0.29 2.82 10.30
N THR A 226 1.54 2.89 9.85
CA THR A 226 2.17 1.84 9.02
C THR A 226 2.13 0.50 9.75
N GLY A 227 2.51 0.46 11.03
CA GLY A 227 2.42 -0.74 11.86
C GLY A 227 1.01 -1.29 11.96
N VAL A 228 0.00 -0.43 12.19
CA VAL A 228 -1.42 -0.84 12.28
C VAL A 228 -1.88 -1.47 10.96
N PHE A 229 -1.68 -0.80 9.83
CA PHE A 229 -2.11 -1.32 8.53
C PHE A 229 -1.29 -2.54 8.10
N GLY A 230 -0.01 -2.63 8.49
CA GLY A 230 0.82 -3.82 8.29
C GLY A 230 0.32 -5.02 9.09
N VAL A 231 -0.09 -4.83 10.35
CA VAL A 231 -0.76 -5.87 11.15
C VAL A 231 -2.05 -6.31 10.49
N LEU A 232 -2.91 -5.38 10.09
CA LEU A 232 -4.15 -5.72 9.38
C LEU A 232 -3.89 -6.47 8.08
N SER A 233 -2.82 -6.13 7.34
CA SER A 233 -2.40 -6.83 6.13
C SER A 233 -2.01 -8.28 6.41
N GLY A 234 -1.20 -8.52 7.44
CA GLY A 234 -0.80 -9.88 7.84
C GLY A 234 -1.99 -10.72 8.32
N LEU A 235 -2.89 -10.13 9.11
CA LEU A 235 -4.14 -10.77 9.52
C LEU A 235 -4.98 -11.17 8.30
N ALA A 236 -5.24 -10.23 7.39
CA ALA A 236 -6.03 -10.48 6.19
C ALA A 236 -5.40 -11.57 5.31
N LEU A 237 -4.08 -11.55 5.15
CA LEU A 237 -3.34 -12.55 4.37
C LEU A 237 -3.56 -13.95 4.92
N ILE A 238 -3.39 -14.16 6.24
CA ILE A 238 -3.56 -15.48 6.87
C ILE A 238 -5.02 -15.90 6.90
N GLY A 239 -5.96 -14.96 7.00
CA GLY A 239 -7.39 -15.26 6.86
C GLY A 239 -7.77 -15.82 5.49
N ILE A 240 -6.99 -15.52 4.44
CA ILE A 240 -7.21 -16.01 3.07
C ILE A 240 -6.39 -17.28 2.80
N THR A 241 -5.11 -17.29 3.17
CA THR A 241 -4.19 -18.42 2.90
C THR A 241 -4.36 -19.57 3.87
N THR A 242 -5.05 -19.35 4.99
CA THR A 242 -5.35 -20.33 6.06
C THR A 242 -4.15 -20.82 6.85
N SER A 243 -2.95 -20.72 6.34
CA SER A 243 -1.66 -21.10 6.94
C SER A 243 -0.63 -20.01 6.70
N ALA A 244 0.46 -20.00 7.49
CA ALA A 244 1.54 -19.04 7.39
C ALA A 244 2.82 -19.65 6.82
N ASP A 245 3.63 -18.78 6.25
CA ASP A 245 5.00 -19.02 5.84
C ASP A 245 5.82 -17.75 6.14
N ALA A 246 7.02 -17.90 6.66
CA ALA A 246 7.88 -16.77 7.01
C ALA A 246 8.20 -15.84 5.82
N ASN A 247 8.16 -16.36 4.59
CA ASN A 247 8.48 -15.64 3.35
C ASN A 247 7.24 -15.15 2.60
N ILE A 248 6.03 -15.44 3.08
CA ILE A 248 4.78 -15.21 2.35
C ILE A 248 4.56 -13.73 1.98
N GLY A 249 5.12 -12.82 2.77
CA GLY A 249 4.99 -11.37 2.58
C GLY A 249 6.10 -10.72 1.76
N ASN A 250 7.16 -11.42 1.35
CA ASN A 250 8.36 -10.81 0.76
C ASN A 250 8.08 -9.94 -0.48
N GLY A 251 7.12 -10.32 -1.32
CA GLY A 251 6.72 -9.54 -2.49
C GLY A 251 5.97 -8.24 -2.16
N TYR A 252 5.42 -8.12 -0.95
CA TYR A 252 4.54 -7.00 -0.57
C TYR A 252 5.28 -5.67 -0.46
N THR A 253 6.57 -5.68 -0.15
CA THR A 253 7.40 -4.46 -0.11
C THR A 253 7.36 -3.73 -1.45
N LEU A 254 7.70 -4.41 -2.53
CA LEU A 254 7.72 -3.80 -3.86
C LEU A 254 6.30 -3.51 -4.37
N LEU A 255 5.35 -4.42 -4.17
CA LEU A 255 3.96 -4.23 -4.58
C LEU A 255 3.30 -3.04 -3.87
N SER A 256 3.56 -2.84 -2.58
CA SER A 256 3.01 -1.72 -1.81
C SER A 256 3.58 -0.38 -2.26
N ILE A 257 4.89 -0.28 -2.47
CA ILE A 257 5.55 0.92 -3.00
C ILE A 257 4.96 1.25 -4.39
N ALA A 258 4.94 0.28 -5.29
CA ALA A 258 4.42 0.47 -6.64
C ALA A 258 2.92 0.81 -6.64
N GLY A 259 2.13 0.23 -5.72
CA GLY A 259 0.71 0.56 -5.53
C GLY A 259 0.49 2.01 -5.14
N VAL A 260 1.29 2.55 -4.20
CA VAL A 260 1.23 3.98 -3.85
C VAL A 260 1.58 4.85 -5.05
N ILE A 261 2.65 4.51 -5.76
CA ILE A 261 3.12 5.29 -6.91
C ILE A 261 2.10 5.21 -8.06
N LEU A 262 1.63 4.04 -8.43
CA LEU A 262 0.57 3.88 -9.44
C LEU A 262 -0.70 4.63 -9.05
N GLY A 263 -1.02 4.64 -7.76
CA GLY A 263 -2.15 5.34 -7.16
C GLY A 263 -2.05 6.86 -7.11
N GLY A 264 -0.95 7.47 -7.57
CA GLY A 264 -0.81 8.92 -7.56
C GLY A 264 0.06 9.49 -6.44
N GLY A 265 0.68 8.65 -5.61
CA GLY A 265 1.68 9.07 -4.63
C GLY A 265 2.99 9.52 -5.30
N GLU A 266 3.67 10.45 -4.67
CA GLU A 266 4.98 10.96 -5.11
C GLU A 266 6.01 10.77 -3.97
N PHE A 267 7.27 10.50 -4.30
CA PHE A 267 8.34 10.35 -3.31
C PHE A 267 8.82 11.67 -2.68
N VAL A 268 8.10 12.76 -2.92
CA VAL A 268 8.48 14.11 -2.44
C VAL A 268 7.86 14.43 -1.07
N GLY A 269 7.14 13.47 -0.47
CA GLY A 269 6.42 13.67 0.79
C GLY A 269 5.16 14.54 0.67
N GLY A 270 4.20 14.30 1.53
CA GLY A 270 2.95 15.07 1.60
C GLY A 270 1.96 14.85 0.44
N ARG A 271 2.42 14.35 -0.70
CA ARG A 271 1.61 14.14 -1.91
C ARG A 271 1.26 12.68 -2.08
N VAL A 272 0.15 12.28 -1.48
CA VAL A 272 -0.38 10.91 -1.56
C VAL A 272 -1.88 10.93 -1.81
N SER A 273 -2.41 9.84 -2.36
CA SER A 273 -3.84 9.65 -2.62
C SER A 273 -4.29 8.31 -2.04
N PRO A 274 -5.01 8.27 -0.93
CA PRO A 274 -5.48 7.01 -0.33
C PRO A 274 -6.36 6.19 -1.26
N VAL A 275 -7.31 6.83 -1.93
CA VAL A 275 -8.17 6.16 -2.91
C VAL A 275 -7.36 5.65 -4.10
N GLY A 276 -6.45 6.49 -4.62
CA GLY A 276 -5.56 6.09 -5.69
C GLY A 276 -4.65 4.92 -5.28
N ALA A 277 -4.08 4.93 -4.07
CA ALA A 277 -3.23 3.86 -3.56
C ALA A 277 -3.95 2.51 -3.51
N VAL A 278 -5.22 2.50 -3.06
CA VAL A 278 -6.03 1.28 -3.07
C VAL A 278 -6.31 0.81 -4.51
N ILE A 279 -6.67 1.72 -5.42
CA ILE A 279 -6.88 1.38 -6.84
C ILE A 279 -5.57 0.83 -7.44
N GLY A 280 -4.43 1.46 -7.14
CA GLY A 280 -3.11 0.97 -7.56
C GLY A 280 -2.80 -0.44 -7.04
N ALA A 281 -3.11 -0.71 -5.77
CA ALA A 281 -2.98 -2.03 -5.18
C ALA A 281 -3.85 -3.07 -5.87
N LEU A 282 -5.13 -2.75 -6.14
CA LEU A 282 -6.04 -3.64 -6.88
C LEU A 282 -5.51 -3.93 -8.29
N THR A 283 -5.03 -2.91 -8.99
CA THR A 283 -4.46 -3.05 -10.33
C THR A 283 -3.26 -4.00 -10.33
N LEU A 284 -2.31 -3.79 -9.40
CA LEU A 284 -1.12 -4.63 -9.31
C LEU A 284 -1.44 -6.05 -8.84
N ALA A 285 -2.38 -6.22 -7.91
CA ALA A 285 -2.81 -7.54 -7.48
C ALA A 285 -3.43 -8.36 -8.63
N LEU A 286 -4.25 -7.70 -9.47
CA LEU A 286 -4.84 -8.35 -10.65
C LEU A 286 -3.79 -8.63 -11.74
N ALA A 287 -2.83 -7.73 -11.94
CA ALA A 287 -1.77 -7.92 -12.93
C ALA A 287 -0.75 -8.99 -12.48
N ALA A 288 -0.43 -9.06 -11.19
CA ALA A 288 0.63 -9.90 -10.66
C ALA A 288 0.30 -11.40 -10.61
N SER A 289 -0.97 -11.79 -10.55
CA SER A 289 -1.36 -13.20 -10.44
C SER A 289 -2.49 -13.57 -11.40
N PRO A 290 -3.71 -13.04 -11.30
CA PRO A 290 -4.80 -13.47 -12.18
C PRO A 290 -4.49 -13.29 -13.68
N LEU A 291 -3.96 -12.13 -14.07
CA LEU A 291 -3.64 -11.85 -15.47
C LEU A 291 -2.59 -12.83 -16.00
N LEU A 292 -1.49 -13.04 -15.28
CA LEU A 292 -0.42 -13.94 -15.67
C LEU A 292 -0.90 -15.40 -15.75
N THR A 293 -1.76 -15.80 -14.82
CA THR A 293 -2.37 -17.14 -14.83
C THR A 293 -3.26 -17.35 -16.05
N PHE A 294 -4.08 -16.37 -16.43
CA PHE A 294 -4.92 -16.45 -17.62
C PHE A 294 -4.12 -16.38 -18.94
N MET A 295 -2.94 -15.76 -18.90
CA MET A 295 -1.97 -15.82 -19.99
C MET A 295 -1.20 -17.16 -20.06
N HIS A 296 -1.51 -18.11 -19.18
CA HIS A 296 -0.83 -19.41 -19.06
C HIS A 296 0.68 -19.31 -18.80
N ILE A 297 1.11 -18.25 -18.10
CA ILE A 297 2.52 -18.08 -17.70
C ILE A 297 2.82 -19.02 -16.53
N PRO A 298 3.81 -19.92 -16.64
CA PRO A 298 4.16 -20.84 -15.58
C PRO A 298 4.55 -20.10 -14.28
N PRO A 299 4.26 -20.68 -13.10
CA PRO A 299 4.57 -20.04 -11.81
C PRO A 299 6.02 -19.59 -11.65
N ASP A 300 6.97 -20.35 -12.19
CA ASP A 300 8.41 -20.04 -12.13
C ASP A 300 8.76 -18.72 -12.83
N TRP A 301 8.02 -18.35 -13.87
CA TRP A 301 8.19 -17.11 -14.62
C TRP A 301 7.40 -15.94 -14.05
N GLN A 302 6.41 -16.20 -13.18
CA GLN A 302 5.56 -15.14 -12.63
C GLN A 302 6.36 -14.14 -11.78
N VAL A 303 7.40 -14.58 -11.09
CA VAL A 303 8.27 -13.68 -10.30
C VAL A 303 8.99 -12.69 -11.21
N ALA A 304 9.57 -13.15 -12.31
CA ALA A 304 10.23 -12.29 -13.29
C ALA A 304 9.23 -11.38 -14.01
N ALA A 305 8.06 -11.91 -14.39
CA ALA A 305 6.99 -11.15 -15.02
C ALA A 305 6.45 -10.04 -14.08
N ASN A 306 6.29 -10.33 -12.80
CA ASN A 306 5.90 -9.32 -11.80
C ASN A 306 6.93 -8.20 -11.69
N GLY A 307 8.22 -8.54 -11.65
CA GLY A 307 9.30 -7.55 -11.68
C GLY A 307 9.26 -6.68 -12.94
N ALA A 308 9.04 -7.28 -14.12
CA ALA A 308 8.92 -6.56 -15.37
C ALA A 308 7.69 -5.62 -15.39
N ILE A 309 6.53 -6.09 -14.93
CA ILE A 309 5.30 -5.28 -14.81
C ILE A 309 5.57 -4.06 -13.91
N LEU A 310 6.22 -4.26 -12.76
CA LEU A 310 6.54 -3.16 -11.84
C LEU A 310 7.45 -2.13 -12.51
N ILE A 311 8.50 -2.56 -13.21
CA ILE A 311 9.43 -1.65 -13.92
C ILE A 311 8.68 -0.88 -15.00
N VAL A 312 7.88 -1.55 -15.82
CA VAL A 312 7.10 -0.89 -16.91
C VAL A 312 6.12 0.14 -16.34
N VAL A 313 5.40 -0.22 -15.29
CA VAL A 313 4.42 0.67 -14.63
C VAL A 313 5.11 1.91 -14.05
N LEU A 314 6.24 1.72 -13.34
CA LEU A 314 6.99 2.83 -12.74
C LEU A 314 7.62 3.71 -13.82
N ALA A 315 8.22 3.12 -14.87
CA ALA A 315 8.83 3.85 -15.97
C ALA A 315 7.78 4.68 -16.75
N ALA A 316 6.64 4.08 -17.09
CA ALA A 316 5.55 4.76 -17.78
C ALA A 316 5.07 5.98 -16.98
N ARG A 317 4.95 5.84 -15.66
CA ARG A 317 4.55 6.95 -14.79
C ARG A 317 5.57 8.06 -14.72
N VAL A 318 6.87 7.75 -14.60
CA VAL A 318 7.95 8.76 -14.58
C VAL A 318 7.98 9.53 -15.89
N LEU A 319 7.79 8.85 -17.03
CA LEU A 319 7.74 9.50 -18.34
C LEU A 319 6.55 10.47 -18.47
N ILE A 320 5.38 10.09 -17.96
CA ILE A 320 4.19 10.95 -17.95
C ILE A 320 4.42 12.18 -17.06
N SER A 321 4.98 12.00 -15.87
CA SER A 321 5.22 13.11 -14.93
C SER A 321 6.30 14.08 -15.42
N ARG A 322 7.33 13.63 -16.16
CA ARG A 322 8.37 14.49 -16.75
C ARG A 322 7.83 15.38 -17.86
N LYS A 323 7.03 14.82 -18.78
CA LYS A 323 6.39 15.61 -19.86
C LYS A 323 5.48 16.72 -19.33
N GLU A 324 4.99 16.60 -18.11
CA GLU A 324 4.17 17.63 -17.48
C GLU A 324 4.99 18.71 -16.76
N ALA A 325 6.20 18.40 -16.28
CA ALA A 325 7.10 19.36 -15.64
C ALA A 325 7.75 20.31 -16.67
N GLU A 326 7.85 19.87 -17.92
CA GLU A 326 8.42 20.64 -19.05
C GLU A 326 7.38 21.54 -19.74
N ARG A 327 6.10 21.43 -19.41
CA ARG A 327 5.01 22.29 -19.89
C ARG A 327 4.56 23.29 -18.80
#